data_7c65eae975b2d2acf9f06407bff5900f
#
_entry.id   7c65eae975b2d2acf9f06407bff5900f
#
_cell.length_a   1.000
_cell.length_b   1.000
_cell.length_c   1.000
_cell.angle_alpha   90.00
_cell.angle_beta   90.00
_cell.angle_gamma   90.00
#
_symmetry.space_group_name_H-M   'P 1'
#
loop_
_entity.id
_entity.type
_entity.pdbx_description
1 polymer ?
#
loop_
_entity_poly.entity_id
_entity_poly.type
_entity_poly.pdbx_seq_one_letter_code
_entity_poly.pdbx_strand_id
1 'polypeptide(L)'
;SHTAIRGALRAAQRANAALIIEIAKSEGGASAYCPVNYWNIARQVDALCNEMGIGIPIALHADHYGIKGDADIAAAKVEIPSIFDAGITSIAIDASHLPDDQNLLASIALRPFVPQWASLETEVGEIKGKLGLSTVEEALFLIQGLNAHGIHPTWIALNNGTTHGIEASGQGIQVELTAEIHEALKPYRVNGAQHGTSGNSSERLRKIRDRTRTTKANVATALQMISWGLEVNDDGNAQLDDDGQFIKVKGEGVSAALWEEMLAYAAENGLSGGNFKKLNLPFENKILGQAKKYRERMADRVEAFVYNMLTEVFDATDTAPLAIDAIGEANSFDPGARGERIEDPNQWTRDLIIERAKSIVSD
;
A
#
# COMPACT_ATOMS: atom_id res chain seq x y z
N SER A 1 3.39 11.27 -5.09
CA SER A 1 4.00 12.48 -5.71
C SER A 1 5.53 12.40 -5.69
N HIS A 2 6.19 13.13 -6.58
CA HIS A 2 7.65 13.22 -6.67
C HIS A 2 8.30 13.60 -5.32
N THR A 3 7.71 14.57 -4.63
CA THR A 3 8.23 15.07 -3.35
C THR A 3 8.13 14.04 -2.24
N ALA A 4 7.03 13.28 -2.19
CA ALA A 4 6.87 12.20 -1.21
C ALA A 4 7.91 11.09 -1.43
N ILE A 5 8.16 10.69 -2.69
CA ILE A 5 9.18 9.70 -3.03
C ILE A 5 10.56 10.21 -2.58
N ARG A 6 10.92 11.46 -2.90
CA ARG A 6 12.20 12.07 -2.49
C ARG A 6 12.42 12.01 -0.98
N GLY A 7 11.43 12.41 -0.18
CA GLY A 7 11.52 12.39 1.27
C GLY A 7 11.63 10.98 1.83
N ALA A 8 10.84 10.03 1.31
CA ALA A 8 10.87 8.64 1.73
C ALA A 8 12.23 7.96 1.43
N LEU A 9 12.80 8.19 0.26
CA LEU A 9 14.11 7.66 -0.12
C LEU A 9 15.23 8.20 0.79
N ARG A 10 15.21 9.50 1.12
CA ARG A 10 16.17 10.11 2.05
C ARG A 10 16.05 9.53 3.45
N ALA A 11 14.82 9.34 3.94
CA ALA A 11 14.55 8.73 5.23
C ALA A 11 15.09 7.29 5.31
N ALA A 12 14.83 6.49 4.29
CA ALA A 12 15.27 5.11 4.23
C ALA A 12 16.82 5.01 4.13
N GLN A 13 17.46 5.84 3.30
CA GLN A 13 18.92 5.91 3.26
C GLN A 13 19.52 6.28 4.64
N ARG A 14 18.93 7.25 5.31
CA ARG A 14 19.38 7.68 6.66
C ARG A 14 19.18 6.59 7.71
N ALA A 15 18.11 5.82 7.62
CA ALA A 15 17.82 4.69 8.51
C ALA A 15 18.57 3.40 8.10
N ASN A 16 19.30 3.41 6.99
CA ASN A 16 19.86 2.19 6.37
C ASN A 16 18.81 1.09 6.21
N ALA A 17 17.60 1.47 5.79
CA ALA A 17 16.44 0.59 5.70
C ALA A 17 16.14 0.23 4.24
N ALA A 18 15.77 -1.03 4.00
CA ALA A 18 15.11 -1.41 2.74
C ALA A 18 13.72 -0.77 2.68
N LEU A 19 13.27 -0.39 1.49
CA LEU A 19 12.04 0.37 1.31
C LEU A 19 11.19 -0.20 0.18
N ILE A 20 9.86 -0.19 0.39
CA ILE A 20 8.88 -0.40 -0.68
C ILE A 20 8.29 0.96 -1.04
N ILE A 21 8.40 1.36 -2.30
CA ILE A 21 7.64 2.48 -2.86
C ILE A 21 6.43 1.91 -3.56
N GLU A 22 5.24 2.33 -3.15
CA GLU A 22 4.00 1.78 -3.68
C GLU A 22 3.08 2.85 -4.24
N ILE A 23 2.18 2.43 -5.12
CA ILE A 23 1.15 3.27 -5.69
C ILE A 23 -0.10 2.42 -5.98
N ALA A 24 -1.26 2.90 -5.54
CA ALA A 24 -2.52 2.21 -5.78
C ALA A 24 -3.03 2.39 -7.21
N LYS A 25 -3.85 1.45 -7.70
CA LYS A 25 -4.47 1.53 -9.04
C LYS A 25 -5.27 2.82 -9.23
N SER A 26 -5.97 3.28 -8.20
CA SER A 26 -6.71 4.55 -8.22
C SER A 26 -5.81 5.78 -8.30
N GLU A 27 -4.55 5.66 -7.89
CA GLU A 27 -3.56 6.74 -7.87
C GLU A 27 -2.72 6.76 -9.14
N GLY A 28 -2.27 5.60 -9.61
CA GLY A 28 -1.28 5.45 -10.67
C GLY A 28 -1.67 4.53 -11.83
N GLY A 29 -2.91 4.05 -11.89
CA GLY A 29 -3.43 3.29 -13.04
C GLY A 29 -3.81 4.19 -14.22
N ALA A 30 -4.47 3.61 -15.22
CA ALA A 30 -4.83 4.31 -16.47
C ALA A 30 -5.76 5.54 -16.28
N SER A 31 -6.58 5.55 -15.22
CA SER A 31 -7.51 6.64 -14.88
C SER A 31 -7.09 7.41 -13.62
N ALA A 32 -5.78 7.52 -13.41
CA ALA A 32 -5.18 8.02 -12.19
C ALA A 32 -5.34 9.52 -11.98
N TYR A 33 -5.31 9.92 -10.71
CA TYR A 33 -5.27 11.32 -10.29
C TYR A 33 -3.86 11.78 -9.84
N CYS A 34 -2.86 10.91 -9.95
CA CYS A 34 -1.46 11.25 -9.66
C CYS A 34 -0.63 11.35 -10.94
N PRO A 35 0.35 12.25 -11.00
CA PRO A 35 1.28 12.35 -12.13
C PRO A 35 2.27 11.18 -12.17
N VAL A 36 2.61 10.63 -11.00
CA VAL A 36 3.35 9.37 -10.88
C VAL A 36 2.35 8.22 -11.11
N ASN A 37 2.73 7.28 -11.95
CA ASN A 37 1.88 6.15 -12.33
C ASN A 37 2.72 4.87 -12.47
N TYR A 38 2.07 3.73 -12.72
CA TYR A 38 2.72 2.44 -12.84
C TYR A 38 3.83 2.39 -13.89
N TRP A 39 3.72 3.18 -14.97
CA TRP A 39 4.68 3.15 -16.09
C TRP A 39 5.81 4.17 -15.98
N ASN A 40 5.78 5.07 -14.98
CA ASN A 40 6.86 6.05 -14.78
C ASN A 40 7.50 6.01 -13.39
N ILE A 41 6.91 5.31 -12.41
CA ILE A 41 7.40 5.30 -11.02
C ILE A 41 8.83 4.77 -10.92
N ALA A 42 9.17 3.71 -11.63
CA ALA A 42 10.50 3.12 -11.61
C ALA A 42 11.58 4.11 -12.08
N ARG A 43 11.31 4.82 -13.17
CA ARG A 43 12.22 5.86 -13.69
C ARG A 43 12.35 7.04 -12.74
N GLN A 44 11.27 7.42 -12.05
CA GLN A 44 11.33 8.51 -11.09
C GLN A 44 12.14 8.13 -9.85
N VAL A 45 11.94 6.91 -9.34
CA VAL A 45 12.72 6.39 -8.21
C VAL A 45 14.20 6.28 -8.57
N ASP A 46 14.51 5.69 -9.73
CA ASP A 46 15.89 5.56 -10.23
C ASP A 46 16.58 6.92 -10.39
N ALA A 47 15.90 7.86 -11.03
CA ALA A 47 16.44 9.22 -11.21
C ALA A 47 16.73 9.92 -9.88
N LEU A 48 15.85 9.77 -8.89
CA LEU A 48 16.03 10.34 -7.57
C LEU A 48 17.16 9.66 -6.80
N CYS A 49 17.27 8.34 -6.88
CA CYS A 49 18.36 7.59 -6.26
C CYS A 49 19.72 8.03 -6.84
N ASN A 50 19.82 8.15 -8.16
CA ASN A 50 21.03 8.61 -8.83
C ASN A 50 21.38 10.06 -8.47
N GLU A 51 20.38 10.96 -8.45
CA GLU A 51 20.60 12.37 -8.07
C GLU A 51 21.12 12.51 -6.63
N MET A 52 20.57 11.68 -5.70
CA MET A 52 20.87 11.80 -4.27
C MET A 52 21.97 10.84 -3.78
N GLY A 53 22.49 9.97 -4.64
CA GLY A 53 23.48 8.95 -4.26
C GLY A 53 22.92 7.89 -3.30
N ILE A 54 21.67 7.50 -3.48
CA ILE A 54 20.98 6.51 -2.63
C ILE A 54 21.28 5.11 -3.15
N GLY A 55 21.76 4.23 -2.26
CA GLY A 55 22.17 2.87 -2.58
C GLY A 55 21.46 1.78 -1.78
N ILE A 56 20.35 2.09 -1.09
CA ILE A 56 19.56 1.07 -0.38
C ILE A 56 18.70 0.25 -1.34
N PRO A 57 18.34 -1.00 -0.99
CA PRO A 57 17.39 -1.80 -1.76
C PRO A 57 15.99 -1.19 -1.74
N ILE A 58 15.39 -1.10 -2.93
CA ILE A 58 14.05 -0.55 -3.11
C ILE A 58 13.22 -1.51 -3.96
N ALA A 59 12.05 -1.88 -3.46
CA ALA A 59 11.03 -2.58 -4.23
C ALA A 59 9.94 -1.60 -4.68
N LEU A 60 9.30 -1.90 -5.81
CA LEU A 60 8.20 -1.12 -6.36
C LEU A 60 6.93 -1.98 -6.36
N HIS A 61 5.87 -1.50 -5.72
CA HIS A 61 4.66 -2.26 -5.51
C HIS A 61 3.43 -1.60 -6.15
N ALA A 62 2.73 -2.37 -6.98
CA ALA A 62 1.40 -2.00 -7.46
C ALA A 62 0.37 -2.39 -6.40
N ASP A 63 -0.01 -1.42 -5.58
CA ASP A 63 -0.91 -1.59 -4.45
C ASP A 63 -2.37 -1.53 -4.89
N HIS A 64 -3.28 -2.21 -4.19
CA HIS A 64 -4.73 -2.19 -4.46
C HIS A 64 -5.06 -2.29 -5.96
N TYR A 65 -4.51 -3.30 -6.64
CA TYR A 65 -4.88 -3.54 -8.04
C TYR A 65 -6.29 -4.15 -8.09
N GLY A 66 -7.29 -3.28 -7.94
CA GLY A 66 -8.69 -3.63 -7.74
C GLY A 66 -9.31 -4.35 -8.93
N ILE A 67 -9.97 -5.47 -8.65
CA ILE A 67 -10.74 -6.31 -9.58
C ILE A 67 -12.17 -6.36 -9.09
N LYS A 68 -13.09 -5.78 -9.85
CA LYS A 68 -14.52 -5.67 -9.50
C LYS A 68 -15.44 -6.49 -10.40
N GLY A 69 -14.87 -7.22 -11.35
CA GLY A 69 -15.64 -8.06 -12.26
C GLY A 69 -14.85 -8.49 -13.50
N ASP A 70 -15.51 -9.17 -14.42
CA ASP A 70 -14.92 -9.78 -15.61
C ASP A 70 -14.19 -8.77 -16.53
N ALA A 71 -14.72 -7.55 -16.62
CA ALA A 71 -14.09 -6.49 -17.42
C ALA A 71 -12.71 -6.11 -16.85
N ASP A 72 -12.59 -6.02 -15.52
CA ASP A 72 -11.32 -5.76 -14.87
C ASP A 72 -10.35 -6.93 -15.04
N ILE A 73 -10.82 -8.17 -14.94
CA ILE A 73 -10.01 -9.37 -15.21
C ILE A 73 -9.47 -9.35 -16.64
N ALA A 74 -10.31 -9.00 -17.62
CA ALA A 74 -9.89 -8.92 -19.02
C ALA A 74 -8.83 -7.83 -19.24
N ALA A 75 -9.01 -6.64 -18.66
CA ALA A 75 -8.07 -5.54 -18.72
C ALA A 75 -6.75 -5.89 -18.02
N ALA A 76 -6.81 -6.51 -16.83
CA ALA A 76 -5.67 -6.89 -16.02
C ALA A 76 -4.71 -7.85 -16.75
N LYS A 77 -5.21 -8.76 -17.59
CA LYS A 77 -4.39 -9.69 -18.39
C LYS A 77 -3.43 -8.98 -19.34
N VAL A 78 -3.75 -7.76 -19.76
CA VAL A 78 -2.90 -6.92 -20.62
C VAL A 78 -2.10 -5.93 -19.79
N GLU A 79 -2.71 -5.34 -18.79
CA GLU A 79 -2.10 -4.27 -18.00
C GLU A 79 -1.01 -4.81 -17.05
N ILE A 80 -1.26 -5.93 -16.36
CA ILE A 80 -0.29 -6.50 -15.41
C ILE A 80 1.08 -6.77 -16.05
N PRO A 81 1.21 -7.47 -17.20
CA PRO A 81 2.51 -7.62 -17.85
C PRO A 81 3.18 -6.28 -18.15
N SER A 82 2.43 -5.28 -18.62
CA SER A 82 2.97 -3.98 -19.02
C SER A 82 3.54 -3.18 -17.83
N ILE A 83 2.94 -3.30 -16.64
CA ILE A 83 3.47 -2.62 -15.44
C ILE A 83 4.75 -3.29 -14.92
N PHE A 84 4.86 -4.61 -15.04
CA PHE A 84 6.10 -5.32 -14.73
C PHE A 84 7.22 -4.98 -15.74
N ASP A 85 6.90 -4.87 -17.01
CA ASP A 85 7.84 -4.39 -18.04
C ASP A 85 8.32 -2.96 -17.76
N ALA A 86 7.49 -2.14 -17.11
CA ALA A 86 7.84 -0.79 -16.69
C ALA A 86 8.67 -0.71 -15.39
N GLY A 87 8.90 -1.84 -14.70
CA GLY A 87 9.78 -1.93 -13.55
C GLY A 87 9.10 -2.14 -12.20
N ILE A 88 7.80 -2.40 -12.15
CA ILE A 88 7.12 -2.87 -10.93
C ILE A 88 7.71 -4.24 -10.53
N THR A 89 7.88 -4.48 -9.22
CA THR A 89 8.51 -5.69 -8.70
C THR A 89 7.56 -6.58 -7.89
N SER A 90 6.40 -6.06 -7.53
CA SER A 90 5.37 -6.80 -6.78
C SER A 90 3.98 -6.18 -6.99
N ILE A 91 2.92 -6.95 -6.74
CA ILE A 91 1.55 -6.51 -6.96
C ILE A 91 0.60 -7.06 -5.90
N ALA A 92 -0.36 -6.23 -5.46
CA ALA A 92 -1.53 -6.65 -4.71
C ALA A 92 -2.69 -6.89 -5.67
N ILE A 93 -3.05 -8.14 -5.95
CA ILE A 93 -4.29 -8.46 -6.65
C ILE A 93 -5.43 -8.38 -5.65
N ASP A 94 -6.20 -7.31 -5.76
CA ASP A 94 -7.29 -7.00 -4.86
C ASP A 94 -8.64 -7.27 -5.53
N ALA A 95 -9.17 -8.46 -5.29
CA ALA A 95 -10.52 -8.85 -5.68
C ALA A 95 -11.46 -8.95 -4.46
N SER A 96 -11.10 -8.35 -3.32
CA SER A 96 -11.84 -8.39 -2.06
C SER A 96 -13.23 -7.74 -2.13
N HIS A 97 -13.50 -6.93 -3.15
CA HIS A 97 -14.83 -6.42 -3.46
C HIS A 97 -15.79 -7.46 -4.09
N LEU A 98 -15.28 -8.63 -4.46
CA LEU A 98 -16.07 -9.73 -4.99
C LEU A 98 -16.40 -10.74 -3.88
N PRO A 99 -17.44 -11.59 -4.03
CA PRO A 99 -17.65 -12.75 -3.16
C PRO A 99 -16.40 -13.63 -3.08
N ASP A 100 -16.23 -14.36 -1.98
CA ASP A 100 -15.01 -15.12 -1.67
C ASP A 100 -14.61 -16.10 -2.77
N ASP A 101 -15.58 -16.83 -3.36
CA ASP A 101 -15.32 -17.72 -4.50
C ASP A 101 -14.81 -16.95 -5.72
N GLN A 102 -15.38 -15.78 -6.00
CA GLN A 102 -14.98 -14.95 -7.13
C GLN A 102 -13.62 -14.28 -6.88
N ASN A 103 -13.33 -13.85 -5.64
CA ASN A 103 -12.01 -13.35 -5.25
C ASN A 103 -10.94 -14.40 -5.52
N LEU A 104 -11.14 -15.63 -5.04
CA LEU A 104 -10.21 -16.73 -5.25
C LEU A 104 -10.04 -17.05 -6.74
N LEU A 105 -11.14 -17.19 -7.48
CA LEU A 105 -11.11 -17.51 -8.91
C LEU A 105 -10.45 -16.40 -9.75
N ALA A 106 -10.68 -15.13 -9.43
CA ALA A 106 -10.02 -14.02 -10.09
C ALA A 106 -8.51 -14.02 -9.85
N SER A 107 -8.09 -14.26 -8.61
CA SER A 107 -6.68 -14.35 -8.24
C SER A 107 -5.98 -15.50 -8.96
N ILE A 108 -6.61 -16.68 -9.05
CA ILE A 108 -6.11 -17.82 -9.83
C ILE A 108 -5.99 -17.47 -11.31
N ALA A 109 -7.01 -16.82 -11.89
CA ALA A 109 -7.03 -16.47 -13.31
C ALA A 109 -5.98 -15.41 -13.69
N LEU A 110 -5.57 -14.54 -12.76
CA LEU A 110 -4.60 -13.48 -13.00
C LEU A 110 -3.17 -13.88 -12.67
N ARG A 111 -2.94 -14.90 -11.83
CA ARG A 111 -1.59 -15.36 -11.47
C ARG A 111 -0.66 -15.62 -12.66
N PRO A 112 -1.11 -16.21 -13.79
CA PRO A 112 -0.23 -16.45 -14.96
C PRO A 112 0.35 -15.18 -15.59
N PHE A 113 -0.25 -14.02 -15.34
CA PHE A 113 0.19 -12.72 -15.85
C PHE A 113 1.17 -11.98 -14.92
N VAL A 114 1.36 -12.50 -13.71
CA VAL A 114 2.36 -12.00 -12.74
C VAL A 114 3.64 -12.83 -12.93
N PRO A 115 4.80 -12.20 -13.13
CA PRO A 115 6.07 -12.94 -13.23
C PRO A 115 6.30 -13.85 -12.04
N GLN A 116 6.92 -15.00 -12.27
CA GLN A 116 7.15 -15.98 -11.18
C GLN A 116 8.05 -15.44 -10.07
N TRP A 117 8.99 -14.59 -10.41
CA TRP A 117 9.90 -13.97 -9.46
C TRP A 117 9.25 -12.87 -8.62
N ALA A 118 8.11 -12.30 -9.06
CA ALA A 118 7.47 -11.20 -8.37
C ALA A 118 6.74 -11.65 -7.10
N SER A 119 6.79 -10.82 -6.06
CA SER A 119 5.97 -11.00 -4.87
C SER A 119 4.51 -10.67 -5.15
N LEU A 120 3.63 -11.42 -4.50
CA LEU A 120 2.18 -11.27 -4.60
C LEU A 120 1.59 -10.92 -3.24
N GLU A 121 0.74 -9.92 -3.22
CA GLU A 121 -0.18 -9.61 -2.12
C GLU A 121 -1.61 -9.96 -2.55
N THR A 122 -2.43 -10.39 -1.61
CA THR A 122 -3.86 -10.66 -1.80
C THR A 122 -4.66 -10.05 -0.67
N GLU A 123 -5.97 -9.88 -0.85
CA GLU A 123 -6.81 -9.16 0.11
C GLU A 123 -8.12 -9.89 0.39
N VAL A 124 -8.64 -9.76 1.64
CA VAL A 124 -9.94 -10.28 2.05
C VAL A 124 -10.73 -9.23 2.83
N GLY A 125 -12.05 -9.31 2.78
CA GLY A 125 -12.97 -8.61 3.69
C GLY A 125 -13.45 -7.21 3.27
N GLU A 126 -13.07 -6.67 2.11
CA GLU A 126 -13.48 -5.30 1.69
C GLU A 126 -15.00 -5.18 1.45
N ILE A 127 -15.67 -6.24 0.99
CA ILE A 127 -17.13 -6.23 0.72
C ILE A 127 -17.97 -5.86 1.94
N LYS A 128 -17.52 -6.25 3.13
CA LYS A 128 -18.27 -6.04 4.38
C LYS A 128 -18.32 -4.58 4.80
N GLY A 129 -17.50 -3.72 4.19
CA GLY A 129 -17.45 -2.29 4.45
C GLY A 129 -17.18 -1.97 5.92
N LYS A 130 -17.85 -0.93 6.44
CA LYS A 130 -17.61 -0.44 7.81
C LYS A 130 -18.08 -1.38 8.93
N LEU A 131 -18.81 -2.44 8.64
CA LEU A 131 -19.49 -3.30 9.62
C LEU A 131 -18.95 -4.72 9.69
N GLY A 132 -18.08 -5.13 8.76
CA GLY A 132 -17.56 -6.50 8.73
C GLY A 132 -16.04 -6.53 8.78
N LEU A 133 -15.49 -7.15 9.83
CA LEU A 133 -14.06 -7.46 9.89
C LEU A 133 -13.79 -8.75 9.10
N SER A 134 -12.57 -8.91 8.60
CA SER A 134 -12.11 -10.19 8.05
C SER A 134 -12.18 -11.28 9.11
N THR A 135 -12.47 -12.51 8.70
CA THR A 135 -12.48 -13.67 9.59
C THR A 135 -11.31 -14.62 9.28
N VAL A 136 -11.02 -15.51 10.23
CA VAL A 136 -10.02 -16.58 10.03
C VAL A 136 -10.45 -17.50 8.88
N GLU A 137 -11.74 -17.81 8.78
CA GLU A 137 -12.31 -18.69 7.76
C GLU A 137 -12.14 -18.10 6.35
N GLU A 138 -12.42 -16.81 6.17
CA GLU A 138 -12.22 -16.11 4.88
C GLU A 138 -10.77 -16.12 4.45
N ALA A 139 -9.87 -15.78 5.38
CA ALA A 139 -8.43 -15.74 5.10
C ALA A 139 -7.89 -17.15 4.77
N LEU A 140 -8.29 -18.17 5.53
CA LEU A 140 -7.95 -19.56 5.26
C LEU A 140 -8.51 -20.03 3.92
N PHE A 141 -9.77 -19.76 3.61
CA PHE A 141 -10.37 -20.14 2.33
C PHE A 141 -9.54 -19.60 1.15
N LEU A 142 -9.23 -18.31 1.15
CA LEU A 142 -8.46 -17.71 0.08
C LEU A 142 -7.06 -18.33 -0.02
N ILE A 143 -6.33 -18.41 1.08
CA ILE A 143 -4.94 -18.88 1.09
C ILE A 143 -4.83 -20.38 0.80
N GLN A 144 -5.73 -21.21 1.31
CA GLN A 144 -5.79 -22.64 1.00
C GLN A 144 -6.08 -22.87 -0.47
N GLY A 145 -7.08 -22.18 -1.01
CA GLY A 145 -7.41 -22.27 -2.43
C GLY A 145 -6.25 -21.84 -3.34
N LEU A 146 -5.57 -20.74 -3.02
CA LEU A 146 -4.38 -20.30 -3.75
C LEU A 146 -3.25 -21.33 -3.63
N ASN A 147 -3.00 -21.86 -2.43
CA ASN A 147 -1.97 -22.87 -2.20
C ASN A 147 -2.21 -24.16 -2.99
N ALA A 148 -3.46 -24.64 -3.06
CA ALA A 148 -3.85 -25.80 -3.87
C ALA A 148 -3.50 -25.62 -5.36
N HIS A 149 -3.57 -24.38 -5.85
CA HIS A 149 -3.21 -24.01 -7.22
C HIS A 149 -1.71 -23.67 -7.38
N GLY A 150 -0.88 -23.88 -6.35
CA GLY A 150 0.56 -23.58 -6.37
C GLY A 150 0.86 -22.09 -6.38
N ILE A 151 -0.06 -21.28 -5.87
CA ILE A 151 0.08 -19.83 -5.72
C ILE A 151 0.40 -19.54 -4.25
N HIS A 152 1.53 -18.87 -4.01
CA HIS A 152 2.05 -18.60 -2.67
C HIS A 152 2.20 -17.09 -2.48
N PRO A 153 1.16 -16.38 -2.00
CA PRO A 153 1.27 -14.95 -1.70
C PRO A 153 2.33 -14.69 -0.62
N THR A 154 3.03 -13.58 -0.74
CA THR A 154 3.95 -13.09 0.30
C THR A 154 3.16 -12.43 1.43
N TRP A 155 2.11 -11.70 1.05
CA TRP A 155 1.28 -10.94 1.97
C TRP A 155 -0.20 -11.15 1.76
N ILE A 156 -0.93 -10.94 2.86
CA ILE A 156 -2.38 -10.79 2.86
C ILE A 156 -2.74 -9.47 3.57
N ALA A 157 -3.60 -8.67 2.95
CA ALA A 157 -4.25 -7.53 3.58
C ALA A 157 -5.63 -7.90 4.10
N LEU A 158 -6.01 -7.34 5.24
CA LEU A 158 -7.23 -7.66 5.98
C LEU A 158 -8.07 -6.41 6.21
N ASN A 159 -9.38 -6.55 6.22
CA ASN A 159 -10.24 -5.58 6.88
C ASN A 159 -10.22 -5.85 8.39
N ASN A 160 -9.28 -5.22 9.07
CA ASN A 160 -9.06 -5.37 10.51
C ASN A 160 -9.50 -4.16 11.34
N GLY A 161 -10.45 -3.36 10.82
CA GLY A 161 -11.01 -2.19 11.48
C GLY A 161 -10.40 -0.86 11.06
N THR A 162 -9.60 -0.86 9.98
CA THR A 162 -9.11 0.39 9.37
C THR A 162 -10.05 0.85 8.27
N THR A 163 -10.21 2.18 8.17
CA THR A 163 -10.84 2.81 7.01
C THR A 163 -9.80 3.66 6.30
N HIS A 164 -9.80 3.65 4.97
CA HIS A 164 -8.94 4.52 4.19
C HIS A 164 -9.35 5.98 4.38
N GLY A 165 -8.55 6.76 5.09
CA GLY A 165 -8.81 8.17 5.35
C GLY A 165 -8.89 8.49 6.84
N ILE A 166 -9.48 9.64 7.16
CA ILE A 166 -9.65 10.11 8.55
C ILE A 166 -10.63 9.16 9.26
N GLU A 167 -10.16 8.47 10.30
CA GLU A 167 -10.97 7.53 11.05
C GLU A 167 -12.07 8.25 11.83
N ALA A 168 -13.33 7.88 11.57
CA ALA A 168 -14.49 8.45 12.26
C ALA A 168 -14.98 7.60 13.46
N SER A 169 -14.52 6.34 13.61
CA SER A 169 -15.14 5.37 14.53
C SER A 169 -14.36 5.13 15.83
N GLY A 170 -13.13 5.58 15.97
CA GLY A 170 -12.33 5.44 17.20
C GLY A 170 -11.91 3.99 17.58
N GLN A 171 -12.31 2.96 16.83
CA GLN A 171 -11.96 1.56 17.16
C GLN A 171 -10.57 1.17 16.62
N GLY A 172 -10.19 1.65 15.42
CA GLY A 172 -8.89 1.38 14.79
C GLY A 172 -8.57 -0.09 14.59
N ILE A 173 -7.32 -0.39 14.30
CA ILE A 173 -6.83 -1.74 14.01
C ILE A 173 -7.09 -2.70 15.18
N GLN A 174 -7.70 -3.86 14.89
CA GLN A 174 -7.93 -4.95 15.84
C GLN A 174 -6.72 -5.87 15.88
N VAL A 175 -5.82 -5.63 16.84
CA VAL A 175 -4.52 -6.31 16.93
C VAL A 175 -4.68 -7.82 17.18
N GLU A 176 -5.58 -8.20 18.10
CA GLU A 176 -5.83 -9.58 18.48
C GLU A 176 -6.39 -10.39 17.31
N LEU A 177 -7.38 -9.87 16.62
CA LEU A 177 -7.96 -10.49 15.42
C LEU A 177 -6.90 -10.66 14.32
N THR A 178 -6.09 -9.62 14.09
CA THR A 178 -5.02 -9.68 13.12
C THR A 178 -3.99 -10.77 13.46
N ALA A 179 -3.63 -10.88 14.74
CA ALA A 179 -2.70 -11.91 15.22
C ALA A 179 -3.27 -13.32 15.04
N GLU A 180 -4.56 -13.53 15.37
CA GLU A 180 -5.25 -14.81 15.21
C GLU A 180 -5.26 -15.26 13.74
N ILE A 181 -5.65 -14.37 12.82
CA ILE A 181 -5.64 -14.68 11.38
C ILE A 181 -4.23 -15.01 10.91
N HIS A 182 -3.23 -14.20 11.29
CA HIS A 182 -1.85 -14.44 10.86
C HIS A 182 -1.27 -15.75 11.42
N GLU A 183 -1.62 -16.16 12.64
CA GLU A 183 -1.17 -17.44 13.19
C GLU A 183 -1.82 -18.63 12.45
N ALA A 184 -3.10 -18.52 12.07
CA ALA A 184 -3.78 -19.53 11.25
C ALA A 184 -3.11 -19.69 9.86
N LEU A 185 -2.56 -18.60 9.29
CA LEU A 185 -1.89 -18.60 7.98
C LEU A 185 -0.41 -18.99 8.02
N LYS A 186 0.17 -19.17 9.19
CA LYS A 186 1.61 -19.50 9.37
C LYS A 186 2.10 -20.73 8.59
N PRO A 187 1.31 -21.85 8.50
CA PRO A 187 1.72 -23.01 7.70
C PRO A 187 1.96 -22.69 6.23
N TYR A 188 1.28 -21.68 5.70
CA TYR A 188 1.38 -21.25 4.29
C TYR A 188 2.48 -20.20 4.05
N ARG A 189 3.21 -19.78 5.10
CA ARG A 189 4.24 -18.73 5.07
C ARG A 189 3.76 -17.37 4.55
N VAL A 190 2.47 -17.07 4.73
CA VAL A 190 1.90 -15.77 4.38
C VAL A 190 2.08 -14.82 5.57
N ASN A 191 2.52 -13.59 5.30
CA ASN A 191 2.65 -12.52 6.28
C ASN A 191 1.59 -11.45 6.06
N GLY A 192 1.43 -10.53 7.01
CA GLY A 192 0.47 -9.45 6.90
C GLY A 192 1.00 -8.24 6.16
N ALA A 193 0.13 -7.62 5.35
CA ALA A 193 0.25 -6.24 4.90
C ALA A 193 -0.78 -5.40 5.64
N GLN A 194 -0.34 -4.38 6.38
CA GLN A 194 -1.23 -3.48 7.12
C GLN A 194 -1.59 -2.28 6.27
N HIS A 195 -2.83 -2.20 5.85
CA HIS A 195 -3.40 -1.03 5.20
C HIS A 195 -3.99 -0.05 6.23
N GLY A 196 -4.27 1.19 5.81
CA GLY A 196 -4.89 2.19 6.67
C GLY A 196 -4.07 2.56 7.92
N THR A 197 -2.75 2.62 7.81
CA THR A 197 -1.88 3.02 8.94
C THR A 197 -2.08 4.46 9.36
N SER A 198 -2.37 5.37 8.42
CA SER A 198 -2.74 6.75 8.74
C SER A 198 -4.03 6.75 9.58
N GLY A 199 -4.04 7.49 10.69
CA GLY A 199 -5.15 7.52 11.62
C GLY A 199 -5.02 6.54 12.79
N ASN A 200 -3.93 5.79 12.86
CA ASN A 200 -3.64 4.92 13.99
C ASN A 200 -2.43 5.42 14.76
N SER A 201 -2.52 5.37 16.09
CA SER A 201 -1.43 5.81 16.97
C SER A 201 -0.17 4.96 16.77
N SER A 202 0.98 5.58 16.96
CA SER A 202 2.28 4.90 16.94
C SER A 202 2.33 3.71 17.90
N GLU A 203 1.66 3.81 19.05
CA GLU A 203 1.57 2.69 20.00
C GLU A 203 0.80 1.50 19.40
N ARG A 204 -0.31 1.74 18.71
CA ARG A 204 -1.11 0.69 18.07
C ARG A 204 -0.34 0.05 16.93
N LEU A 205 0.35 0.84 16.11
CA LEU A 205 1.19 0.34 15.03
C LEU A 205 2.36 -0.49 15.55
N ARG A 206 2.99 -0.10 16.66
CA ARG A 206 4.00 -0.93 17.33
C ARG A 206 3.42 -2.26 17.82
N LYS A 207 2.20 -2.27 18.37
CA LYS A 207 1.52 -3.53 18.75
C LYS A 207 1.29 -4.46 17.55
N ILE A 208 0.91 -3.91 16.39
CA ILE A 208 0.79 -4.69 15.14
C ILE A 208 2.15 -5.29 14.78
N ARG A 209 3.22 -4.51 14.77
CA ARG A 209 4.58 -5.00 14.51
C ARG A 209 4.98 -6.13 15.47
N ASP A 210 4.77 -5.92 16.77
CA ASP A 210 5.29 -6.80 17.81
C ASP A 210 4.46 -8.07 18.04
N ARG A 211 3.16 -8.02 17.77
CA ARG A 211 2.21 -9.08 18.13
C ARG A 211 1.61 -9.82 16.95
N THR A 212 1.89 -9.39 15.73
CA THR A 212 1.38 -10.03 14.52
C THR A 212 2.53 -10.40 13.58
N ARG A 213 2.22 -11.06 12.47
CA ARG A 213 3.19 -11.37 11.42
C ARG A 213 3.19 -10.30 10.31
N THR A 214 2.85 -9.07 10.63
CA THR A 214 2.89 -7.96 9.68
C THR A 214 4.32 -7.61 9.34
N THR A 215 4.66 -7.63 8.04
CA THR A 215 5.99 -7.30 7.52
C THR A 215 5.96 -6.18 6.48
N LYS A 216 4.78 -5.68 6.15
CA LYS A 216 4.55 -4.54 5.27
C LYS A 216 3.48 -3.63 5.89
N ALA A 217 3.66 -2.32 5.80
CA ALA A 217 2.67 -1.34 6.24
C ALA A 217 2.58 -0.19 5.24
N ASN A 218 1.35 0.16 4.85
CA ASN A 218 1.06 1.14 3.81
C ASN A 218 0.82 2.51 4.41
N VAL A 219 1.58 3.53 3.98
CA VAL A 219 1.43 4.92 4.41
C VAL A 219 1.29 5.81 3.18
N ALA A 220 0.16 6.46 2.99
CA ALA A 220 -0.09 7.29 1.82
C ALA A 220 -0.61 8.69 2.15
N THR A 221 -1.81 8.82 2.71
CA THR A 221 -2.50 10.11 2.90
C THR A 221 -1.70 11.08 3.76
N ALA A 222 -1.09 10.60 4.85
CA ALA A 222 -0.25 11.43 5.73
C ALA A 222 0.90 12.08 4.96
N LEU A 223 1.61 11.32 4.11
CA LEU A 223 2.74 11.83 3.33
C LEU A 223 2.34 12.97 2.40
N GLN A 224 1.16 12.88 1.80
CA GLN A 224 0.64 13.93 0.93
C GLN A 224 0.34 15.21 1.71
N MET A 225 -0.37 15.09 2.82
CA MET A 225 -0.75 16.22 3.66
C MET A 225 0.48 16.92 4.26
N ILE A 226 1.42 16.13 4.78
CA ILE A 226 2.70 16.61 5.30
C ILE A 226 3.50 17.34 4.21
N SER A 227 3.58 16.81 3.00
CA SER A 227 4.33 17.42 1.91
C SER A 227 3.79 18.80 1.53
N TRP A 228 2.49 19.00 1.59
CA TRP A 228 1.86 20.31 1.34
C TRP A 228 2.04 21.29 2.49
N GLY A 229 2.51 20.82 3.65
CA GLY A 229 2.74 21.64 4.84
C GLY A 229 1.49 21.81 5.67
N LEU A 230 0.60 20.84 5.66
CA LEU A 230 -0.54 20.81 6.56
C LEU A 230 -0.12 20.32 7.95
N GLU A 231 -0.84 20.78 8.96
CA GLU A 231 -0.69 20.26 10.30
C GLU A 231 -1.26 18.85 10.38
N VAL A 232 -0.50 17.93 10.97
CA VAL A 232 -0.93 16.56 11.21
C VAL A 232 -0.70 16.24 12.68
N ASN A 233 -1.58 15.43 13.26
CA ASN A 233 -1.39 14.92 14.60
C ASN A 233 -0.36 13.75 14.60
N ASP A 234 -0.09 13.22 15.79
CA ASP A 234 0.86 12.09 15.97
C ASP A 234 0.44 10.82 15.21
N ASP A 235 -0.82 10.70 14.87
CA ASP A 235 -1.37 9.56 14.12
C ASP A 235 -1.32 9.78 12.60
N GLY A 236 -0.80 10.93 12.13
CA GLY A 236 -0.71 11.27 10.71
C GLY A 236 -2.02 11.81 10.09
N ASN A 237 -3.01 12.16 10.91
CA ASN A 237 -4.24 12.78 10.44
C ASN A 237 -4.07 14.29 10.29
N ALA A 238 -4.46 14.83 9.15
CA ALA A 238 -4.49 16.27 8.93
C ALA A 238 -5.51 16.93 9.87
N GLN A 239 -5.08 18.03 10.49
CA GLN A 239 -5.90 18.79 11.43
C GLN A 239 -6.75 19.83 10.70
N LEU A 240 -7.95 20.03 11.21
CA LEU A 240 -8.90 21.04 10.71
C LEU A 240 -9.07 22.14 11.76
N ASP A 241 -9.28 23.35 11.28
CA ASP A 241 -9.68 24.47 12.13
C ASP A 241 -11.20 24.43 12.46
N ASP A 242 -11.67 25.41 13.20
CA ASP A 242 -13.08 25.52 13.62
C ASP A 242 -14.05 25.66 12.44
N ASP A 243 -13.57 26.10 11.28
CA ASP A 243 -14.33 26.23 10.03
C ASP A 243 -14.26 24.95 9.16
N GLY A 244 -13.59 23.91 9.64
CA GLY A 244 -13.42 22.63 8.93
C GLY A 244 -12.41 22.69 7.80
N GLN A 245 -11.52 23.68 7.78
CA GLN A 245 -10.45 23.82 6.78
C GLN A 245 -9.15 23.21 7.30
N PHE A 246 -8.32 22.68 6.37
CA PHE A 246 -7.01 22.17 6.74
C PHE A 246 -6.10 23.28 7.28
N ILE A 247 -5.51 23.06 8.44
CA ILE A 247 -4.56 23.99 9.05
C ILE A 247 -3.25 23.96 8.28
N LYS A 248 -2.88 25.09 7.64
CA LYS A 248 -1.61 25.25 6.94
C LYS A 248 -0.55 25.80 7.89
N VAL A 249 0.53 25.03 8.07
CA VAL A 249 1.65 25.44 8.91
C VAL A 249 2.45 26.54 8.21
N LYS A 250 2.63 27.66 8.89
CA LYS A 250 3.37 28.81 8.35
C LYS A 250 4.83 28.43 8.06
N GLY A 251 5.28 28.70 6.87
CA GLY A 251 6.65 28.43 6.48
C GLY A 251 6.91 27.02 5.98
N GLU A 252 5.92 26.13 5.98
CA GLU A 252 6.06 24.73 5.61
C GLU A 252 5.39 24.38 4.27
N GLY A 253 5.86 23.31 3.63
CA GLY A 253 5.28 22.74 2.41
C GLY A 253 5.27 23.69 1.22
N VAL A 254 4.20 23.68 0.43
CA VAL A 254 3.99 24.59 -0.72
C VAL A 254 3.92 26.04 -0.29
N SER A 255 4.20 26.98 -1.20
CA SER A 255 4.06 28.42 -0.92
C SER A 255 2.61 28.77 -0.56
N ALA A 256 2.43 29.85 0.23
CA ALA A 256 1.08 30.31 0.58
C ALA A 256 0.24 30.63 -0.66
N ALA A 257 0.81 31.33 -1.63
CA ALA A 257 0.11 31.67 -2.87
C ALA A 257 -0.33 30.41 -3.66
N LEU A 258 0.53 29.38 -3.73
CA LEU A 258 0.15 28.14 -4.40
C LEU A 258 -0.92 27.38 -3.62
N TRP A 259 -0.87 27.41 -2.28
CA TRP A 259 -1.90 26.81 -1.46
C TRP A 259 -3.27 27.47 -1.64
N GLU A 260 -3.32 28.80 -1.74
CA GLU A 260 -4.55 29.54 -2.05
C GLU A 260 -5.13 29.15 -3.42
N GLU A 261 -4.28 29.00 -4.43
CA GLU A 261 -4.72 28.50 -5.75
C GLU A 261 -5.28 27.07 -5.67
N MET A 262 -4.64 26.20 -4.89
CA MET A 262 -5.10 24.83 -4.68
C MET A 262 -6.46 24.80 -3.98
N LEU A 263 -6.67 25.64 -2.98
CA LEU A 263 -7.95 25.76 -2.28
C LEU A 263 -9.06 26.28 -3.21
N ALA A 264 -8.79 27.32 -4.00
CA ALA A 264 -9.72 27.86 -4.99
C ALA A 264 -10.15 26.76 -5.99
N TYR A 265 -9.19 26.04 -6.54
CA TYR A 265 -9.46 24.91 -7.46
C TYR A 265 -10.28 23.81 -6.75
N ALA A 266 -9.94 23.46 -5.52
CA ALA A 266 -10.68 22.47 -4.75
C ALA A 266 -12.15 22.87 -4.56
N ALA A 267 -12.41 24.15 -4.20
CA ALA A 267 -13.76 24.67 -4.06
C ALA A 267 -14.55 24.64 -5.37
N GLU A 268 -13.95 25.05 -6.48
CA GLU A 268 -14.57 25.01 -7.82
C GLU A 268 -14.91 23.60 -8.28
N ASN A 269 -14.14 22.59 -7.85
CA ASN A 269 -14.32 21.19 -8.25
C ASN A 269 -14.98 20.32 -7.18
N GLY A 270 -15.50 20.92 -6.08
CA GLY A 270 -16.18 20.20 -5.02
C GLY A 270 -15.28 19.19 -4.27
N LEU A 271 -13.97 19.47 -4.18
CA LEU A 271 -13.02 18.61 -3.48
C LEU A 271 -12.98 18.99 -2.00
N SER A 272 -13.11 18.01 -1.12
CA SER A 272 -13.01 18.18 0.34
C SER A 272 -12.39 16.96 1.00
N GLY A 273 -11.86 17.12 2.21
CA GLY A 273 -11.28 16.04 3.00
C GLY A 273 -10.27 15.19 2.22
N GLY A 274 -10.42 13.88 2.25
CA GLY A 274 -9.53 12.94 1.56
C GLY A 274 -9.47 13.12 0.02
N ASN A 275 -10.45 13.80 -0.59
CA ASN A 275 -10.43 14.08 -2.03
C ASN A 275 -9.42 15.17 -2.42
N PHE A 276 -8.83 15.90 -1.47
CA PHE A 276 -7.73 16.81 -1.75
C PHE A 276 -6.54 16.13 -2.45
N LYS A 277 -6.35 14.84 -2.24
CA LYS A 277 -5.34 14.07 -2.98
C LYS A 277 -5.45 14.20 -4.51
N LYS A 278 -6.64 14.50 -5.05
CA LYS A 278 -6.88 14.75 -6.47
C LYS A 278 -6.25 16.04 -6.98
N LEU A 279 -5.76 16.92 -6.10
CA LEU A 279 -5.00 18.11 -6.47
C LEU A 279 -3.59 17.79 -7.00
N ASN A 280 -3.08 16.57 -6.78
CA ASN A 280 -1.75 16.19 -7.24
C ASN A 280 -1.56 16.40 -8.74
N LEU A 281 -2.45 15.86 -9.57
CA LEU A 281 -2.30 15.90 -11.02
C LEU A 281 -2.41 17.33 -11.60
N PRO A 282 -3.45 18.12 -11.28
CA PRO A 282 -3.57 19.48 -11.85
C PRO A 282 -2.50 20.44 -11.36
N PHE A 283 -1.90 20.20 -10.20
CA PHE A 283 -0.91 21.10 -9.61
C PHE A 283 0.55 20.63 -9.73
N GLU A 284 0.82 19.44 -10.25
CA GLU A 284 2.19 18.89 -10.30
C GLU A 284 3.20 19.85 -10.94
N ASN A 285 2.90 20.43 -12.10
CA ASN A 285 3.80 21.37 -12.76
C ASN A 285 4.05 22.63 -11.95
N LYS A 286 3.04 23.14 -11.24
CA LYS A 286 3.18 24.30 -10.35
C LYS A 286 3.98 23.94 -9.10
N ILE A 287 3.78 22.77 -8.54
CA ILE A 287 4.53 22.26 -7.38
C ILE A 287 6.01 22.10 -7.76
N LEU A 288 6.31 21.43 -8.85
CA LEU A 288 7.68 21.23 -9.33
C LEU A 288 8.35 22.52 -9.80
N GLY A 289 7.57 23.47 -10.32
CA GLY A 289 8.04 24.78 -10.76
C GLY A 289 8.33 25.78 -9.63
N GLN A 290 7.99 25.46 -8.38
CA GLN A 290 8.30 26.33 -7.25
C GLN A 290 9.82 26.50 -7.07
N ALA A 291 10.23 27.58 -6.42
CA ALA A 291 11.61 27.79 -6.02
C ALA A 291 12.13 26.60 -5.18
N LYS A 292 13.40 26.25 -5.34
CA LYS A 292 14.07 25.11 -4.70
C LYS A 292 13.76 24.99 -3.22
N LYS A 293 13.78 26.09 -2.47
CA LYS A 293 13.50 26.13 -1.04
C LYS A 293 12.13 25.51 -0.65
N TYR A 294 11.11 25.66 -1.50
CA TYR A 294 9.79 25.09 -1.23
C TYR A 294 9.77 23.59 -1.47
N ARG A 295 10.40 23.14 -2.55
CA ARG A 295 10.50 21.72 -2.89
C ARG A 295 11.33 20.94 -1.86
N GLU A 296 12.44 21.56 -1.36
CA GLU A 296 13.27 20.98 -0.31
C GLU A 296 12.51 20.83 0.98
N ARG A 297 11.88 21.88 1.51
CA ARG A 297 11.13 21.81 2.76
C ARG A 297 9.94 20.83 2.71
N MET A 298 9.33 20.67 1.52
CA MET A 298 8.32 19.63 1.32
C MET A 298 8.89 18.23 1.52
N ALA A 299 10.06 17.96 0.93
CA ALA A 299 10.76 16.69 1.08
C ALA A 299 11.31 16.48 2.49
N ASP A 300 11.82 17.54 3.15
CA ASP A 300 12.36 17.47 4.51
C ASP A 300 11.30 17.04 5.53
N ARG A 301 10.08 17.53 5.39
CA ARG A 301 8.96 17.11 6.25
C ARG A 301 8.57 15.65 6.04
N VAL A 302 8.52 15.21 4.79
CA VAL A 302 8.25 13.80 4.48
C VAL A 302 9.38 12.91 5.01
N GLU A 303 10.63 13.33 4.83
CA GLU A 303 11.79 12.61 5.38
C GLU A 303 11.69 12.45 6.90
N ALA A 304 11.40 13.53 7.61
CA ALA A 304 11.30 13.47 9.07
C ALA A 304 10.20 12.50 9.54
N PHE A 305 9.03 12.54 8.90
CA PHE A 305 7.93 11.65 9.23
C PHE A 305 8.24 10.19 8.89
N VAL A 306 8.72 9.91 7.68
CA VAL A 306 9.06 8.55 7.25
C VAL A 306 10.22 7.98 8.08
N TYR A 307 11.22 8.80 8.41
CA TYR A 307 12.31 8.38 9.28
C TYR A 307 11.79 7.93 10.65
N ASN A 308 10.90 8.70 11.27
CA ASN A 308 10.26 8.31 12.53
C ASN A 308 9.47 7.00 12.39
N MET A 309 8.71 6.84 11.29
CA MET A 309 7.98 5.59 11.02
C MET A 309 8.92 4.39 10.91
N LEU A 310 10.04 4.54 10.19
CA LEU A 310 11.00 3.46 10.00
C LEU A 310 11.74 3.10 11.29
N THR A 311 12.15 4.09 12.11
CA THR A 311 12.98 3.86 13.28
C THR A 311 12.19 3.59 14.56
N GLU A 312 11.17 4.44 14.86
CA GLU A 312 10.49 4.40 16.15
C GLU A 312 9.22 3.55 16.12
N VAL A 313 8.58 3.43 14.95
CA VAL A 313 7.30 2.71 14.83
C VAL A 313 7.50 1.28 14.35
N PHE A 314 8.20 1.09 13.22
CA PHE A 314 8.31 -0.22 12.57
C PHE A 314 9.64 -0.95 12.83
N ASP A 315 10.61 -0.29 13.51
CA ASP A 315 11.90 -0.90 13.84
C ASP A 315 12.62 -1.47 12.60
N ALA A 316 12.64 -0.69 11.54
CA ALA A 316 13.18 -1.08 10.24
C ALA A 316 14.63 -0.59 10.01
N THR A 317 15.28 -0.03 11.04
CA THR A 317 16.68 0.41 10.99
C THR A 317 17.57 -0.78 10.63
N ASP A 318 18.58 -0.52 9.77
CA ASP A 318 19.57 -1.51 9.33
C ASP A 318 18.97 -2.76 8.63
N THR A 319 17.81 -2.63 8.00
CA THR A 319 17.23 -3.72 7.19
C THR A 319 17.76 -3.76 5.75
N ALA A 320 18.44 -2.71 5.29
CA ALA A 320 19.02 -2.69 3.94
C ALA A 320 20.09 -3.79 3.74
N PRO A 321 21.04 -4.04 4.68
CA PRO A 321 21.99 -5.15 4.53
C PRO A 321 21.30 -6.51 4.42
N LEU A 322 20.25 -6.76 5.20
CA LEU A 322 19.49 -8.02 5.15
C LEU A 322 18.86 -8.27 3.76
N ALA A 323 18.32 -7.21 3.15
CA ALA A 323 17.75 -7.29 1.81
C ALA A 323 18.86 -7.47 0.74
N ILE A 324 20.01 -6.83 0.90
CA ILE A 324 21.17 -6.99 0.00
C ILE A 324 21.68 -8.44 0.04
N ASP A 325 21.83 -9.01 1.23
CA ASP A 325 22.27 -10.39 1.42
C ASP A 325 21.27 -11.37 0.77
N ALA A 326 19.96 -11.18 1.02
CA ALA A 326 18.93 -12.01 0.41
C ALA A 326 18.94 -11.95 -1.13
N ILE A 327 19.12 -10.77 -1.72
CA ILE A 327 19.25 -10.59 -3.18
C ILE A 327 20.54 -11.25 -3.68
N GLY A 328 21.64 -11.13 -2.93
CA GLY A 328 22.93 -11.74 -3.27
C GLY A 328 22.90 -13.26 -3.26
N GLU A 329 22.15 -13.86 -2.33
CA GLU A 329 22.00 -15.31 -2.22
C GLU A 329 21.06 -15.89 -3.30
N ALA A 330 19.94 -15.21 -3.54
CA ALA A 330 18.87 -15.73 -4.43
C ALA A 330 18.96 -15.24 -5.87
N ASN A 331 19.67 -14.17 -6.16
CA ASN A 331 19.64 -13.30 -7.34
C ASN A 331 18.31 -12.53 -7.55
N SER A 332 18.35 -11.52 -8.44
CA SER A 332 17.24 -10.55 -8.60
C SER A 332 15.93 -11.14 -9.16
N PHE A 333 15.98 -12.30 -9.78
CA PHE A 333 14.84 -12.95 -10.43
C PHE A 333 14.45 -14.29 -9.79
N ASP A 334 15.04 -14.60 -8.64
CA ASP A 334 14.66 -15.75 -7.84
C ASP A 334 13.55 -15.32 -6.86
N PRO A 335 12.43 -16.05 -6.79
CA PRO A 335 11.37 -15.73 -5.85
C PRO A 335 11.77 -15.94 -4.38
N GLY A 336 12.92 -16.53 -4.09
CA GLY A 336 13.32 -16.90 -2.73
C GLY A 336 12.49 -18.04 -2.14
N ALA A 337 12.59 -18.22 -0.82
CA ALA A 337 11.86 -19.26 -0.11
C ALA A 337 10.36 -18.93 -0.03
N ARG A 338 9.54 -19.73 -0.70
CA ARG A 338 8.07 -19.64 -0.66
C ARG A 338 7.44 -20.75 0.18
N GLY A 339 6.15 -20.65 0.39
CA GLY A 339 5.36 -21.74 0.96
C GLY A 339 5.38 -22.96 0.06
N GLU A 340 5.24 -24.13 0.65
CA GLU A 340 5.06 -25.38 -0.08
C GLU A 340 3.57 -25.58 -0.38
N ARG A 341 3.27 -26.35 -1.44
CA ARG A 341 1.90 -26.79 -1.68
C ARG A 341 1.57 -27.90 -0.67
N ILE A 342 0.65 -27.62 0.22
CA ILE A 342 0.14 -28.56 1.23
C ILE A 342 -1.32 -28.93 0.99
N GLU A 343 -2.06 -28.14 0.20
CA GLU A 343 -3.45 -28.39 -0.16
C GLU A 343 -3.56 -29.32 -1.39
N ASP A 344 -4.54 -30.21 -1.39
CA ASP A 344 -4.85 -31.09 -2.53
C ASP A 344 -5.64 -30.31 -3.59
N PRO A 345 -5.10 -30.10 -4.83
CA PRO A 345 -5.78 -29.37 -5.87
C PRO A 345 -7.12 -30.00 -6.31
N ASN A 346 -7.30 -31.32 -6.09
CA ASN A 346 -8.57 -31.98 -6.42
C ASN A 346 -9.70 -31.57 -5.49
N GLN A 347 -9.37 -31.03 -4.31
CA GLN A 347 -10.35 -30.48 -3.36
C GLN A 347 -10.68 -29.01 -3.62
N TRP A 348 -10.02 -28.37 -4.60
CA TRP A 348 -10.16 -26.96 -4.93
C TRP A 348 -10.45 -26.74 -6.41
N THR A 349 -11.23 -27.64 -7.02
CA THR A 349 -11.78 -27.42 -8.37
C THR A 349 -12.76 -26.24 -8.34
N ARG A 350 -13.07 -25.64 -9.49
CA ARG A 350 -13.99 -24.51 -9.59
C ARG A 350 -15.32 -24.76 -8.86
N ASP A 351 -15.92 -25.93 -9.10
CA ASP A 351 -17.22 -26.26 -8.50
C ASP A 351 -17.12 -26.41 -6.96
N LEU A 352 -16.04 -27.03 -6.48
CA LEU A 352 -15.79 -27.16 -5.04
C LEU A 352 -15.47 -25.82 -4.37
N ILE A 353 -14.79 -24.89 -5.06
CA ILE A 353 -14.57 -23.53 -4.58
C ILE A 353 -15.91 -22.83 -4.37
N ILE A 354 -16.80 -22.86 -5.36
CA ILE A 354 -18.14 -22.25 -5.27
C ILE A 354 -18.97 -22.91 -4.14
N GLU A 355 -18.87 -24.21 -3.95
CA GLU A 355 -19.61 -24.90 -2.89
C GLU A 355 -19.07 -24.56 -1.50
N ARG A 356 -17.76 -24.55 -1.32
CA ARG A 356 -17.10 -24.19 -0.04
C ARG A 356 -17.39 -22.75 0.38
N ALA A 357 -17.38 -21.82 -0.57
CA ALA A 357 -17.67 -20.42 -0.28
C ALA A 357 -19.06 -20.20 0.36
N LYS A 358 -20.05 -21.06 0.05
CA LYS A 358 -21.37 -20.99 0.68
C LYS A 358 -21.37 -21.27 2.19
N SER A 359 -20.34 -21.95 2.69
CA SER A 359 -20.20 -22.25 4.12
C SER A 359 -19.41 -21.17 4.89
N ILE A 360 -18.81 -20.23 4.18
CA ILE A 360 -18.18 -19.06 4.78
C ILE A 360 -19.31 -18.08 5.09
N VAL A 361 -19.83 -18.18 6.31
CA VAL A 361 -20.95 -17.32 6.72
C VAL A 361 -20.42 -15.93 6.97
N SER A 362 -20.92 -14.98 6.23
CA SER A 362 -20.86 -13.58 6.61
C SER A 362 -21.89 -13.36 7.73
N ASP A 363 -21.46 -13.41 8.97
CA ASP A 363 -22.29 -12.95 10.10
C ASP A 363 -22.50 -11.42 10.06
#